data_231508d45a63be73b98d562eea9cb1ab
#
_entry.id   231508d45a63be73b98d562eea9cb1ab
#
_cell.length_a   1.000
_cell.length_b   1.000
_cell.length_c   1.000
_cell.angle_alpha   90.00
_cell.angle_beta   90.00
_cell.angle_gamma   90.00
#
_symmetry.space_group_name_H-M   'P 1'
#
loop_
_entity.id
_entity.type
_entity.pdbx_description
1 polymer ?
#
loop_
_entity_poly.entity_id
_entity_poly.type
_entity_poly.pdbx_seq_one_letter_code
_entity_poly.pdbx_strand_id
1 'polypeptide(L)'
;LRWCERWRKTAIKAPSSELSTWYRILQCGRWLKATHPDIHSPADWSRDIALEYVAAVCQMKIGQWSEPRHMYQNRIGQLMTASARAGILQAIRVFFRDLQEWGLIIVRFNPVRTFRLPRAIRASIGPAPRVVADDIWSKLVWAGLNLQEQDLHYGEQLYYRYPFSMVRALCVLWLFGGLRRDEILRMRTGCIRWQNDEHQGGSRICLLDVPVNKTSTAFTKPVDPIVGEYIDCWEK
;
A
#
# COMPACT_ATOMS: atom_id res chain seq x y z
N LEU A 1 11.27 20.65 -10.15
CA LEU A 1 9.80 20.58 -10.13
C LEU A 1 9.24 20.30 -11.53
N ARG A 2 9.63 21.06 -12.57
CA ARG A 2 9.13 20.92 -13.96
C ARG A 2 9.16 19.48 -14.49
N TRP A 3 10.23 18.72 -14.25
CA TRP A 3 10.37 17.33 -14.70
C TRP A 3 9.45 16.36 -13.93
N CYS A 4 9.22 16.61 -12.65
CA CYS A 4 8.27 15.82 -11.84
C CYS A 4 6.83 16.01 -12.36
N GLU A 5 6.45 17.25 -12.66
CA GLU A 5 5.12 17.57 -13.19
C GLU A 5 4.93 16.99 -14.60
N ARG A 6 5.95 17.08 -15.45
CA ARG A 6 5.92 16.49 -16.80
C ARG A 6 5.74 14.98 -16.73
N TRP A 7 6.52 14.30 -15.87
CA TRP A 7 6.37 12.86 -15.66
C TRP A 7 4.96 12.52 -15.15
N ARG A 8 4.46 13.26 -14.18
CA ARG A 8 3.14 13.03 -13.59
C ARG A 8 2.00 13.12 -14.61
N LYS A 9 2.06 14.08 -15.51
CA LYS A 9 1.06 14.28 -16.57
C LYS A 9 1.05 13.16 -17.62
N THR A 10 2.18 12.49 -17.82
CA THR A 10 2.35 11.47 -18.86
C THR A 10 2.22 10.04 -18.28
N ALA A 11 2.50 9.85 -16.99
CA ALA A 11 2.52 8.54 -16.37
C ALA A 11 1.10 7.94 -16.23
N ILE A 12 0.91 6.74 -16.78
CA ILE A 12 -0.33 5.96 -16.63
C ILE A 12 -0.18 5.05 -15.42
N LYS A 13 -0.58 5.53 -14.25
CA LYS A 13 -0.49 4.79 -12.98
C LYS A 13 -1.71 5.00 -12.11
N ALA A 14 -1.96 4.03 -11.20
CA ALA A 14 -2.97 4.24 -10.16
C ALA A 14 -2.59 5.48 -9.31
N PRO A 15 -3.55 6.35 -8.92
CA PRO A 15 -3.30 7.63 -8.26
C PRO A 15 -2.38 7.54 -7.03
N SER A 16 -2.56 6.50 -6.20
CA SER A 16 -1.72 6.29 -5.02
C SER A 16 -0.26 5.94 -5.35
N SER A 17 -0.05 5.18 -6.43
CA SER A 17 1.29 4.80 -6.91
C SER A 17 1.99 5.97 -7.59
N GLU A 18 1.25 6.77 -8.36
CA GLU A 18 1.70 8.00 -8.96
C GLU A 18 2.19 8.98 -7.89
N LEU A 19 1.34 9.28 -6.91
CA LEU A 19 1.65 10.20 -5.82
C LEU A 19 2.87 9.74 -5.01
N SER A 20 2.97 8.45 -4.69
CA SER A 20 4.12 7.90 -3.99
C SER A 20 5.41 8.05 -4.79
N THR A 21 5.38 7.81 -6.11
CA THR A 21 6.54 7.97 -6.99
C THR A 21 6.91 9.45 -7.10
N TRP A 22 5.94 10.33 -7.27
CA TRP A 22 6.13 11.79 -7.34
C TRP A 22 6.86 12.34 -6.12
N TYR A 23 6.45 11.99 -4.90
CA TYR A 23 7.16 12.41 -3.68
C TYR A 23 8.63 11.94 -3.64
N ARG A 24 8.91 10.74 -4.15
CA ARG A 24 10.28 10.22 -4.20
C ARG A 24 11.14 10.91 -5.25
N ILE A 25 10.54 11.32 -6.38
CA ILE A 25 11.23 12.14 -7.38
C ILE A 25 11.57 13.53 -6.79
N LEU A 26 10.64 14.15 -6.05
CA LEU A 26 10.90 15.40 -5.35
C LEU A 26 12.03 15.25 -4.31
N GLN A 27 12.03 14.18 -3.54
CA GLN A 27 13.10 13.88 -2.58
C GLN A 27 14.47 13.74 -3.28
N CYS A 28 14.51 13.04 -4.41
CA CYS A 28 15.70 12.94 -5.26
C CYS A 28 16.16 14.31 -5.77
N GLY A 29 15.23 15.15 -6.22
CA GLY A 29 15.54 16.52 -6.67
C GLY A 29 16.10 17.40 -5.57
N ARG A 30 15.65 17.25 -4.32
CA ARG A 30 16.24 17.97 -3.16
C ARG A 30 17.66 17.50 -2.86
N TRP A 31 17.91 16.19 -2.93
CA TRP A 31 19.26 15.65 -2.82
C TRP A 31 20.15 16.22 -3.94
N LEU A 32 19.72 16.17 -5.17
CA LEU A 32 20.48 16.67 -6.33
C LEU A 32 20.84 18.14 -6.15
N LYS A 33 19.87 18.97 -5.75
CA LYS A 33 20.12 20.42 -5.49
C LYS A 33 21.15 20.64 -4.39
N ALA A 34 21.23 19.78 -3.39
CA ALA A 34 22.18 19.90 -2.28
C ALA A 34 23.58 19.42 -2.65
N THR A 35 23.72 18.41 -3.53
CA THR A 35 25.01 17.77 -3.84
C THR A 35 25.58 18.18 -5.20
N HIS A 36 24.71 18.46 -6.17
CA HIS A 36 25.07 18.82 -7.55
C HIS A 36 24.23 20.01 -8.01
N PRO A 37 24.47 21.22 -7.45
CA PRO A 37 23.65 22.40 -7.72
C PRO A 37 23.65 22.82 -9.20
N ASP A 38 24.69 22.46 -9.96
CA ASP A 38 24.85 22.80 -11.37
C ASP A 38 24.02 21.88 -12.31
N ILE A 39 23.44 20.80 -11.77
CA ILE A 39 22.64 19.86 -12.56
C ILE A 39 21.16 20.19 -12.41
N HIS A 40 20.55 20.63 -13.52
CA HIS A 40 19.18 21.11 -13.55
C HIS A 40 18.19 20.18 -14.26
N SER A 41 18.70 19.19 -14.99
CA SER A 41 17.88 18.28 -15.81
C SER A 41 18.25 16.81 -15.60
N PRO A 42 17.28 15.88 -15.65
CA PRO A 42 17.57 14.45 -15.73
C PRO A 42 18.42 14.07 -16.96
N ALA A 43 18.40 14.89 -18.01
CA ALA A 43 19.24 14.68 -19.20
C ALA A 43 20.73 14.87 -18.93
N ASP A 44 21.08 15.62 -17.87
CA ASP A 44 22.47 15.92 -17.51
C ASP A 44 23.06 14.84 -16.60
N TRP A 45 22.26 13.88 -16.14
CA TRP A 45 22.73 12.81 -15.27
C TRP A 45 23.68 11.88 -16.00
N SER A 46 24.86 11.68 -15.41
CA SER A 46 25.76 10.59 -15.73
C SER A 46 25.42 9.33 -14.92
N ARG A 47 26.05 8.22 -15.32
CA ARG A 47 25.99 7.00 -14.51
C ARG A 47 26.58 7.19 -13.11
N ASP A 48 27.61 8.02 -12.99
CA ASP A 48 28.32 8.23 -11.71
C ASP A 48 27.42 8.98 -10.73
N ILE A 49 26.75 10.05 -11.15
CA ILE A 49 25.76 10.76 -10.34
C ILE A 49 24.64 9.80 -9.89
N ALA A 50 24.19 8.92 -10.77
CA ALA A 50 23.16 7.94 -10.43
C ALA A 50 23.66 6.93 -9.38
N LEU A 51 24.93 6.52 -9.43
CA LEU A 51 25.54 5.65 -8.43
C LEU A 51 25.77 6.36 -7.10
N GLU A 52 26.16 7.64 -7.12
CA GLU A 52 26.24 8.48 -5.91
C GLU A 52 24.87 8.59 -5.23
N TYR A 53 23.81 8.78 -6.01
CA TYR A 53 22.46 8.78 -5.45
C TYR A 53 22.10 7.42 -4.82
N VAL A 54 22.45 6.29 -5.44
CA VAL A 54 22.25 4.96 -4.85
C VAL A 54 22.98 4.85 -3.50
N ALA A 55 24.24 5.30 -3.43
CA ALA A 55 25.02 5.31 -2.20
C ALA A 55 24.34 6.20 -1.11
N ALA A 56 23.88 7.38 -1.49
CA ALA A 56 23.16 8.28 -0.60
C ALA A 56 21.86 7.64 -0.06
N VAL A 57 21.08 6.96 -0.91
CA VAL A 57 19.86 6.25 -0.49
C VAL A 57 20.17 5.10 0.46
N CYS A 58 21.31 4.42 0.28
CA CYS A 58 21.74 3.33 1.18
C CYS A 58 22.01 3.80 2.61
N GLN A 59 22.33 5.06 2.82
CA GLN A 59 22.60 5.68 4.13
C GLN A 59 21.51 6.67 4.54
N MET A 60 20.41 6.76 3.78
CA MET A 60 19.37 7.76 3.97
C MET A 60 18.65 7.59 5.29
N LYS A 61 18.48 8.70 6.02
CA LYS A 61 17.76 8.78 7.27
C LYS A 61 16.34 9.31 7.07
N ILE A 62 15.46 8.99 8.01
CA ILE A 62 14.08 9.50 8.04
C ILE A 62 14.12 11.02 8.21
N GLY A 63 13.37 11.75 7.39
CA GLY A 63 13.38 13.22 7.35
C GLY A 63 14.41 13.83 6.40
N GLN A 64 15.40 13.08 5.95
CA GLN A 64 16.44 13.59 5.04
C GLN A 64 15.86 13.85 3.64
N TRP A 65 16.04 15.07 3.15
CA TRP A 65 15.52 15.58 1.85
C TRP A 65 14.01 15.41 1.65
N SER A 66 13.26 15.22 2.73
CA SER A 66 11.80 15.13 2.69
C SER A 66 11.22 15.73 3.96
N GLU A 67 9.99 16.22 3.87
CA GLU A 67 9.22 16.57 5.06
C GLU A 67 8.64 15.28 5.63
N PRO A 68 9.01 14.88 6.84
CA PRO A 68 8.46 13.70 7.48
C PRO A 68 6.98 13.95 7.81
N ARG A 69 6.14 12.95 7.58
CA ARG A 69 4.77 12.99 8.06
C ARG A 69 4.77 13.02 9.59
N HIS A 70 3.78 13.69 10.19
CA HIS A 70 3.65 13.86 11.64
C HIS A 70 3.86 12.54 12.42
N MET A 71 3.34 11.43 11.92
CA MET A 71 3.46 10.09 12.54
C MET A 71 4.90 9.53 12.62
N TYR A 72 5.87 10.16 11.96
CA TYR A 72 7.28 9.72 11.97
C TYR A 72 8.21 10.69 12.68
N GLN A 73 7.69 11.72 13.35
CA GLN A 73 8.52 12.74 13.99
C GLN A 73 9.47 12.16 15.04
N ASN A 74 9.01 11.20 15.83
CA ASN A 74 9.83 10.50 16.83
C ASN A 74 10.91 9.57 16.24
N ARG A 75 10.94 9.40 14.91
CA ARG A 75 11.89 8.54 14.20
C ARG A 75 12.83 9.32 13.27
N ILE A 76 12.75 10.64 13.27
CA ILE A 76 13.62 11.50 12.46
C ILE A 76 15.09 11.22 12.82
N GLY A 77 15.96 11.15 11.81
CA GLY A 77 17.39 10.86 11.97
C GLY A 77 17.73 9.37 12.06
N GLN A 78 16.76 8.48 12.29
CA GLN A 78 17.01 7.03 12.21
C GLN A 78 17.22 6.59 10.76
N LEU A 79 18.01 5.55 10.55
CA LEU A 79 18.22 4.96 9.22
C LEU A 79 16.87 4.44 8.67
N MET A 80 16.59 4.72 7.41
CA MET A 80 15.40 4.19 6.75
C MET A 80 15.47 2.66 6.63
N THR A 81 14.32 2.00 6.72
CA THR A 81 14.24 0.54 6.52
C THR A 81 14.72 0.14 5.14
N ALA A 82 15.23 -1.08 4.99
CA ALA A 82 15.67 -1.61 3.70
C ALA A 82 14.55 -1.57 2.63
N SER A 83 13.31 -1.89 3.00
CA SER A 83 12.14 -1.78 2.12
C SER A 83 11.86 -0.34 1.68
N ALA A 84 12.00 0.65 2.58
CA ALA A 84 11.79 2.05 2.24
C ALA A 84 12.85 2.53 1.24
N ARG A 85 14.14 2.20 1.46
CA ARG A 85 15.24 2.49 0.55
C ARG A 85 15.06 1.82 -0.81
N ALA A 86 14.63 0.55 -0.84
CA ALA A 86 14.29 -0.16 -2.07
C ALA A 86 13.18 0.55 -2.84
N GLY A 87 12.13 1.00 -2.15
CA GLY A 87 11.03 1.75 -2.75
C GLY A 87 11.46 3.09 -3.35
N ILE A 88 12.43 3.79 -2.74
CA ILE A 88 13.00 5.03 -3.29
C ILE A 88 13.73 4.73 -4.61
N LEU A 89 14.65 3.77 -4.61
CA LEU A 89 15.40 3.40 -5.82
C LEU A 89 14.48 2.89 -6.94
N GLN A 90 13.43 2.14 -6.58
CA GLN A 90 12.42 1.69 -7.53
C GLN A 90 11.68 2.86 -8.20
N ALA A 91 11.31 3.89 -7.44
CA ALA A 91 10.62 5.06 -7.99
C ALA A 91 11.50 5.84 -8.97
N ILE A 92 12.80 6.04 -8.63
CA ILE A 92 13.74 6.74 -9.49
C ILE A 92 14.10 5.92 -10.73
N ARG A 93 14.22 4.61 -10.59
CA ARG A 93 14.37 3.70 -11.73
C ARG A 93 13.22 3.82 -12.72
N VAL A 94 11.98 3.83 -12.22
CA VAL A 94 10.80 4.00 -13.05
C VAL A 94 10.80 5.37 -13.73
N PHE A 95 11.10 6.43 -12.99
CA PHE A 95 11.18 7.78 -13.53
C PHE A 95 12.15 7.89 -14.71
N PHE A 96 13.39 7.44 -14.55
CA PHE A 96 14.39 7.51 -15.63
C PHE A 96 14.05 6.59 -16.80
N ARG A 97 13.52 5.38 -16.52
CA ARG A 97 13.06 4.47 -17.58
C ARG A 97 11.96 5.13 -18.42
N ASP A 98 10.94 5.69 -17.76
CA ASP A 98 9.82 6.32 -18.43
C ASP A 98 10.27 7.53 -19.26
N LEU A 99 11.18 8.38 -18.74
CA LEU A 99 11.73 9.51 -19.51
C LEU A 99 12.53 9.06 -20.73
N GLN A 100 13.27 7.96 -20.65
CA GLN A 100 14.02 7.38 -21.77
C GLN A 100 13.06 6.77 -22.81
N GLU A 101 12.06 6.00 -22.35
CA GLU A 101 11.05 5.37 -23.20
C GLU A 101 10.21 6.40 -23.96
N TRP A 102 9.89 7.52 -23.33
CA TRP A 102 9.16 8.62 -23.97
C TRP A 102 10.05 9.52 -24.84
N GLY A 103 11.33 9.22 -24.99
CA GLY A 103 12.27 10.04 -25.77
C GLY A 103 12.53 11.44 -25.20
N LEU A 104 12.25 11.66 -23.92
CA LEU A 104 12.41 12.97 -23.28
C LEU A 104 13.85 13.25 -22.84
N ILE A 105 14.66 12.21 -22.70
CA ILE A 105 16.10 12.29 -22.39
C ILE A 105 16.86 11.24 -23.19
N ILE A 106 18.13 11.54 -23.48
CA ILE A 106 19.04 10.59 -24.13
C ILE A 106 19.43 9.49 -23.16
N VAL A 107 19.52 8.25 -23.64
CA VAL A 107 19.95 7.08 -22.85
C VAL A 107 21.46 7.16 -22.59
N ARG A 108 21.84 7.65 -21.41
CA ARG A 108 23.25 7.70 -20.95
C ARG A 108 23.64 6.52 -20.05
N PHE A 109 22.65 5.87 -19.43
CA PHE A 109 22.83 4.68 -18.58
C PHE A 109 21.56 3.86 -18.55
N ASN A 110 21.67 2.61 -18.14
CA ASN A 110 20.52 1.72 -17.95
C ASN A 110 19.93 1.88 -16.53
N PRO A 111 18.73 2.47 -16.37
CA PRO A 111 18.15 2.74 -15.04
C PRO A 111 17.91 1.44 -14.23
N VAL A 112 17.57 0.33 -14.91
CA VAL A 112 17.28 -0.95 -14.24
C VAL A 112 18.52 -1.53 -13.58
N ARG A 113 19.68 -1.38 -14.21
CA ARG A 113 20.98 -1.84 -13.68
C ARG A 113 21.54 -0.86 -12.65
N THR A 114 21.49 0.43 -12.94
CA THR A 114 22.14 1.48 -12.14
C THR A 114 21.44 1.70 -10.81
N PHE A 115 20.09 1.81 -10.78
CA PHE A 115 19.31 1.98 -9.53
C PHE A 115 18.95 0.64 -8.87
N ARG A 116 19.82 -0.34 -8.97
CA ARG A 116 19.62 -1.62 -8.29
C ARG A 116 20.04 -1.53 -6.83
N LEU A 117 19.18 -2.01 -5.95
CA LEU A 117 19.49 -2.10 -4.53
C LEU A 117 20.68 -3.06 -4.31
N PRO A 118 21.71 -2.67 -3.52
CA PRO A 118 22.82 -3.53 -3.17
C PRO A 118 22.37 -4.86 -2.55
N ARG A 119 23.11 -5.94 -2.82
CA ARG A 119 22.78 -7.30 -2.38
C ARG A 119 22.58 -7.40 -0.86
N ALA A 120 23.49 -6.78 -0.09
CA ALA A 120 23.43 -6.80 1.38
C ALA A 120 22.14 -6.19 1.92
N ILE A 121 21.71 -5.06 1.35
CA ILE A 121 20.46 -4.40 1.77
C ILE A 121 19.24 -5.20 1.29
N ARG A 122 19.31 -5.81 0.11
CA ARG A 122 18.22 -6.67 -0.38
C ARG A 122 18.04 -7.90 0.51
N ALA A 123 19.14 -8.52 0.97
CA ALA A 123 19.10 -9.68 1.85
C ALA A 123 18.44 -9.37 3.21
N SER A 124 18.54 -8.12 3.67
CA SER A 124 17.87 -7.67 4.90
C SER A 124 16.36 -7.41 4.73
N ILE A 125 15.85 -7.43 3.48
CA ILE A 125 14.41 -7.45 3.19
C ILE A 125 13.99 -8.93 3.20
N GLY A 126 13.99 -9.55 4.38
CA GLY A 126 13.53 -10.92 4.52
C GLY A 126 12.01 -11.05 4.41
N PRO A 127 11.51 -12.27 4.22
CA PRO A 127 10.12 -12.55 4.50
C PRO A 127 9.93 -12.34 6.01
N ALA A 128 9.31 -11.23 6.38
CA ALA A 128 8.78 -11.05 7.72
C ALA A 128 7.26 -11.25 7.63
N PRO A 129 6.76 -12.50 7.65
CA PRO A 129 5.33 -12.72 7.74
C PRO A 129 4.89 -12.07 9.04
N ARG A 130 3.94 -11.15 8.94
CA ARG A 130 3.28 -10.61 10.13
C ARG A 130 2.29 -11.66 10.61
N VAL A 131 2.82 -12.66 11.26
CA VAL A 131 2.01 -13.67 11.94
C VAL A 131 1.53 -13.06 13.24
N VAL A 132 0.23 -13.05 13.44
CA VAL A 132 -0.37 -12.72 14.73
C VAL A 132 -0.24 -13.97 15.59
N ALA A 133 0.29 -13.85 16.81
CA ALA A 133 0.38 -14.98 17.72
C ALA A 133 -1.03 -15.52 18.08
N ASP A 134 -1.14 -16.81 18.27
CA ASP A 134 -2.44 -17.50 18.42
C ASP A 134 -3.27 -16.96 19.59
N ASP A 135 -2.60 -16.61 20.70
CA ASP A 135 -3.25 -15.99 21.87
C ASP A 135 -3.83 -14.61 21.56
N ILE A 136 -3.12 -13.83 20.74
CA ILE A 136 -3.61 -12.52 20.27
C ILE A 136 -4.73 -12.70 19.25
N TRP A 137 -4.58 -13.67 18.35
CA TRP A 137 -5.62 -13.99 17.37
C TRP A 137 -6.92 -14.42 18.05
N SER A 138 -6.83 -15.32 19.03
CA SER A 138 -7.99 -15.78 19.81
C SER A 138 -8.72 -14.61 20.50
N LYS A 139 -7.97 -13.68 21.09
CA LYS A 139 -8.54 -12.47 21.71
C LYS A 139 -9.25 -11.57 20.67
N LEU A 140 -8.65 -11.40 19.47
CA LEU A 140 -9.26 -10.61 18.38
C LEU A 140 -10.56 -11.25 17.89
N VAL A 141 -10.57 -12.58 17.70
CA VAL A 141 -11.78 -13.32 17.31
C VAL A 141 -12.85 -13.18 18.37
N TRP A 142 -12.50 -13.40 19.64
CA TRP A 142 -13.45 -13.26 20.76
C TRP A 142 -14.04 -11.85 20.83
N ALA A 143 -13.19 -10.82 20.76
CA ALA A 143 -13.62 -9.43 20.81
C ALA A 143 -14.54 -9.07 19.63
N GLY A 144 -14.21 -9.55 18.42
CA GLY A 144 -15.01 -9.28 17.23
C GLY A 144 -16.39 -9.94 17.25
N LEU A 145 -16.46 -11.18 17.75
CA LEU A 145 -17.73 -11.92 17.89
C LEU A 145 -18.61 -11.38 19.03
N ASN A 146 -17.99 -10.86 20.09
CA ASN A 146 -18.69 -10.34 21.27
C ASN A 146 -18.79 -8.81 21.29
N LEU A 147 -18.47 -8.14 20.18
CA LEU A 147 -18.54 -6.69 20.08
C LEU A 147 -19.94 -6.17 20.39
N GLN A 148 -20.03 -5.20 21.30
CA GLN A 148 -21.26 -4.54 21.70
C GLN A 148 -21.21 -3.05 21.34
N GLU A 149 -22.37 -2.40 21.22
CA GLU A 149 -22.45 -0.99 20.85
C GLU A 149 -21.71 -0.07 21.82
N GLN A 150 -21.73 -0.39 23.10
CA GLN A 150 -21.04 0.34 24.16
C GLN A 150 -19.50 0.27 24.06
N ASP A 151 -18.96 -0.70 23.33
CA ASP A 151 -17.52 -0.83 23.11
C ASP A 151 -17.01 0.15 22.05
N LEU A 152 -17.94 0.75 21.28
CA LEU A 152 -17.63 1.73 20.26
C LEU A 152 -17.56 3.13 20.87
N HIS A 153 -16.36 3.57 21.18
CA HIS A 153 -16.10 4.94 21.62
C HIS A 153 -16.18 5.89 20.42
N TYR A 154 -17.37 6.36 20.09
CA TYR A 154 -17.54 7.44 19.14
C TYR A 154 -17.07 8.73 19.82
N GLY A 155 -15.89 9.23 19.45
CA GLY A 155 -15.43 10.54 19.92
C GLY A 155 -16.44 11.62 19.59
N GLU A 156 -16.54 12.65 20.44
CA GLU A 156 -17.52 13.75 20.33
C GLU A 156 -17.55 14.47 18.96
N GLN A 157 -16.50 14.29 18.14
CA GLN A 157 -16.32 14.94 16.83
C GLN A 157 -16.79 14.12 15.63
N LEU A 158 -17.30 12.90 15.79
CA LEU A 158 -17.80 12.09 14.67
C LEU A 158 -19.25 12.45 14.36
N TYR A 159 -19.45 13.31 13.39
CA TYR A 159 -20.77 13.71 12.84
C TYR A 159 -21.55 12.54 12.22
N TYR A 160 -20.89 11.42 11.90
CA TYR A 160 -21.50 10.25 11.30
C TYR A 160 -21.28 9.02 12.19
N ARG A 161 -22.36 8.56 12.81
CA ARG A 161 -22.37 7.24 13.47
C ARG A 161 -22.78 6.18 12.44
N TYR A 162 -21.89 5.28 12.16
CA TYR A 162 -22.24 4.10 11.39
C TYR A 162 -23.18 3.20 12.22
N PRO A 163 -24.22 2.56 11.62
CA PRO A 163 -25.04 1.60 12.34
C PRO A 163 -24.18 0.51 12.98
N PHE A 164 -24.49 0.13 14.20
CA PHE A 164 -23.74 -0.90 14.93
C PHE A 164 -23.71 -2.24 14.17
N SER A 165 -24.84 -2.63 13.54
CA SER A 165 -24.93 -3.80 12.68
C SER A 165 -23.89 -3.79 11.54
N MET A 166 -23.66 -2.63 10.91
CA MET A 166 -22.64 -2.44 9.88
C MET A 166 -21.23 -2.65 10.45
N VAL A 167 -20.93 -2.09 11.62
CA VAL A 167 -19.61 -2.24 12.25
C VAL A 167 -19.35 -3.70 12.59
N ARG A 168 -20.35 -4.42 13.12
CA ARG A 168 -20.25 -5.86 13.38
C ARG A 168 -20.02 -6.66 12.10
N ALA A 169 -20.80 -6.39 11.05
CA ALA A 169 -20.63 -7.06 9.74
C ALA A 169 -19.22 -6.84 9.17
N LEU A 170 -18.68 -5.62 9.22
CA LEU A 170 -17.32 -5.32 8.80
C LEU A 170 -16.26 -6.03 9.66
N CYS A 171 -16.47 -6.13 10.97
CA CYS A 171 -15.58 -6.83 11.88
C CYS A 171 -15.50 -8.33 11.55
N VAL A 172 -16.65 -8.98 11.39
CA VAL A 172 -16.75 -10.41 11.04
C VAL A 172 -16.20 -10.66 9.63
N LEU A 173 -16.51 -9.80 8.67
CA LEU A 173 -15.93 -9.86 7.32
C LEU A 173 -14.40 -9.74 7.35
N TRP A 174 -13.85 -8.88 8.20
CA TRP A 174 -12.40 -8.74 8.35
C TRP A 174 -11.76 -9.98 8.98
N LEU A 175 -12.37 -10.57 10.00
CA LEU A 175 -11.86 -11.74 10.71
C LEU A 175 -11.93 -13.02 9.87
N PHE A 176 -13.05 -13.26 9.19
CA PHE A 176 -13.35 -14.54 8.53
C PHE A 176 -13.36 -14.45 7.01
N GLY A 177 -13.47 -13.24 6.43
CA GLY A 177 -13.47 -13.06 4.99
C GLY A 177 -12.10 -13.20 4.34
N GLY A 178 -11.00 -13.01 5.07
CA GLY A 178 -9.64 -13.06 4.52
C GLY A 178 -9.39 -12.07 3.38
N LEU A 179 -10.07 -10.93 3.40
CA LEU A 179 -10.00 -9.89 2.39
C LEU A 179 -8.96 -8.84 2.70
N ARG A 180 -8.42 -8.21 1.65
CA ARG A 180 -7.61 -7.01 1.81
C ARG A 180 -8.50 -5.82 2.15
N ARG A 181 -7.92 -4.84 2.87
CA ARG A 181 -8.63 -3.60 3.21
C ARG A 181 -9.29 -2.91 2.00
N ASP A 182 -8.62 -2.86 0.84
CA ASP A 182 -9.17 -2.25 -0.38
C ASP A 182 -10.36 -3.05 -0.93
N GLU A 183 -10.38 -4.35 -0.76
CA GLU A 183 -11.48 -5.23 -1.15
C GLU A 183 -12.70 -4.98 -0.26
N ILE A 184 -12.51 -4.92 1.06
CA ILE A 184 -13.58 -4.61 2.02
C ILE A 184 -14.20 -3.23 1.73
N LEU A 185 -13.38 -2.20 1.49
CA LEU A 185 -13.85 -0.85 1.21
C LEU A 185 -14.63 -0.70 -0.11
N ARG A 186 -14.53 -1.68 -1.00
CA ARG A 186 -15.24 -1.72 -2.28
C ARG A 186 -16.46 -2.62 -2.27
N MET A 187 -16.73 -3.31 -1.16
CA MET A 187 -17.90 -4.17 -1.04
C MET A 187 -19.19 -3.39 -1.30
N ARG A 188 -20.16 -4.07 -1.85
CA ARG A 188 -21.48 -3.52 -2.16
C ARG A 188 -22.55 -4.32 -1.44
N THR A 189 -23.68 -3.73 -1.20
CA THR A 189 -24.89 -4.44 -0.74
C THR A 189 -25.25 -5.54 -1.73
N GLY A 190 -25.82 -6.63 -1.23
CA GLY A 190 -26.13 -7.81 -2.05
C GLY A 190 -24.91 -8.63 -2.47
N CYS A 191 -23.78 -8.49 -1.75
CA CYS A 191 -22.56 -9.25 -2.06
C CYS A 191 -22.60 -10.70 -1.54
N ILE A 192 -23.61 -11.08 -0.78
CA ILE A 192 -23.78 -12.45 -0.26
C ILE A 192 -24.74 -13.22 -1.15
N ARG A 193 -24.33 -14.45 -1.49
CA ARG A 193 -25.19 -15.43 -2.14
C ARG A 193 -25.14 -16.73 -1.35
N TRP A 194 -26.32 -17.31 -1.14
CA TRP A 194 -26.44 -18.59 -0.46
C TRP A 194 -26.70 -19.69 -1.51
N GLN A 195 -25.95 -20.78 -1.41
CA GLN A 195 -26.10 -21.99 -2.22
C GLN A 195 -26.35 -23.19 -1.34
N ASN A 196 -27.19 -24.13 -1.75
CA ASN A 196 -27.34 -25.40 -1.07
C ASN A 196 -26.28 -26.38 -1.62
N ASP A 197 -25.60 -27.09 -0.72
CA ASP A 197 -24.70 -28.17 -1.10
C ASP A 197 -25.49 -29.48 -1.20
N GLU A 198 -25.77 -29.89 -2.44
CA GLU A 198 -26.49 -31.14 -2.71
C GLU A 198 -25.70 -32.38 -2.28
N HIS A 199 -24.36 -32.29 -2.17
CA HIS A 199 -23.47 -33.38 -1.80
C HIS A 199 -23.28 -33.59 -0.31
N GLN A 200 -23.56 -32.57 0.50
CA GLN A 200 -23.40 -32.60 1.97
C GLN A 200 -24.72 -32.42 2.73
N GLY A 201 -25.77 -33.13 2.31
CA GLY A 201 -27.03 -33.17 3.07
C GLY A 201 -27.78 -31.84 3.17
N GLY A 202 -27.58 -30.91 2.22
CA GLY A 202 -28.29 -29.65 2.15
C GLY A 202 -27.70 -28.53 3.02
N SER A 203 -26.44 -28.65 3.43
CA SER A 203 -25.74 -27.55 4.12
C SER A 203 -25.67 -26.31 3.23
N ARG A 204 -25.86 -25.12 3.82
CA ARG A 204 -25.81 -23.85 3.06
C ARG A 204 -24.37 -23.37 2.95
N ILE A 205 -23.93 -23.10 1.74
CA ILE A 205 -22.65 -22.48 1.43
C ILE A 205 -22.87 -20.97 1.29
N CYS A 206 -22.11 -20.19 2.04
CA CYS A 206 -22.06 -18.74 1.90
C CYS A 206 -21.02 -18.36 0.83
N LEU A 207 -21.44 -17.70 -0.22
CA LEU A 207 -20.58 -17.18 -1.28
C LEU A 207 -20.53 -15.66 -1.21
N LEU A 208 -19.29 -15.12 -1.18
CA LEU A 208 -19.02 -13.71 -1.12
C LEU A 208 -18.52 -13.21 -2.47
N ASP A 209 -19.25 -12.29 -3.09
CA ASP A 209 -18.89 -11.63 -4.34
C ASP A 209 -18.01 -10.42 -4.07
N VAL A 210 -16.74 -10.50 -4.47
CA VAL A 210 -15.74 -9.45 -4.27
C VAL A 210 -15.60 -8.66 -5.57
N PRO A 211 -15.84 -7.33 -5.57
CA PRO A 211 -15.75 -6.51 -6.77
C PRO A 211 -14.33 -6.34 -7.26
N VAL A 212 -14.17 -5.83 -8.49
CA VAL A 212 -12.86 -5.45 -9.05
C VAL A 212 -12.10 -4.54 -8.10
N ASN A 213 -10.86 -4.89 -7.83
CA ASN A 213 -9.98 -4.15 -6.94
C ASN A 213 -8.66 -3.80 -7.63
N LYS A 214 -7.72 -3.21 -6.89
CA LYS A 214 -6.44 -2.73 -7.44
C LYS A 214 -5.58 -3.83 -8.09
N THR A 215 -5.71 -5.06 -7.65
CA THR A 215 -4.80 -6.16 -7.99
C THR A 215 -5.47 -7.36 -8.65
N SER A 216 -6.80 -7.41 -8.67
CA SER A 216 -7.56 -8.53 -9.25
C SER A 216 -8.84 -8.07 -9.93
N THR A 217 -9.34 -8.90 -10.84
CA THR A 217 -10.71 -8.86 -11.36
C THR A 217 -11.72 -9.19 -10.26
N ALA A 218 -13.01 -8.98 -10.52
CA ALA A 218 -14.06 -9.47 -9.62
C ALA A 218 -13.98 -11.00 -9.49
N PHE A 219 -14.23 -11.49 -8.28
CA PHE A 219 -14.25 -12.94 -8.02
C PHE A 219 -15.25 -13.27 -6.91
N THR A 220 -15.69 -14.53 -6.89
CA THR A 220 -16.52 -15.08 -5.84
C THR A 220 -15.70 -16.08 -5.03
N LYS A 221 -15.88 -16.10 -3.73
CA LYS A 221 -15.25 -17.08 -2.85
C LYS A 221 -16.22 -17.61 -1.80
N PRO A 222 -16.10 -18.88 -1.39
CA PRO A 222 -16.78 -19.35 -0.21
C PRO A 222 -16.19 -18.71 1.05
N VAL A 223 -17.06 -18.39 1.99
CA VAL A 223 -16.70 -17.86 3.31
C VAL A 223 -17.48 -18.58 4.39
N ASP A 224 -17.06 -18.42 5.64
CA ASP A 224 -17.81 -18.95 6.78
C ASP A 224 -19.24 -18.37 6.76
N PRO A 225 -20.29 -19.20 6.98
CA PRO A 225 -21.68 -18.75 7.03
C PRO A 225 -21.93 -17.54 7.93
N ILE A 226 -21.19 -17.42 9.02
CA ILE A 226 -21.28 -16.29 9.96
C ILE A 226 -21.09 -14.94 9.24
N VAL A 227 -20.25 -14.88 8.20
CA VAL A 227 -20.03 -13.65 7.41
C VAL A 227 -21.32 -13.22 6.72
N GLY A 228 -22.01 -14.19 6.09
CA GLY A 228 -23.27 -13.93 5.41
C GLY A 228 -24.37 -13.53 6.38
N GLU A 229 -24.48 -14.20 7.51
CA GLU A 229 -25.48 -13.90 8.55
C GLU A 229 -25.37 -12.46 9.06
N TYR A 230 -24.15 -11.99 9.33
CA TYR A 230 -23.93 -10.61 9.82
C TYR A 230 -24.14 -9.56 8.74
N ILE A 231 -23.80 -9.85 7.49
CA ILE A 231 -24.05 -8.95 6.36
C ILE A 231 -25.56 -8.86 6.08
N ASP A 232 -26.23 -10.00 5.98
CA ASP A 232 -27.69 -10.05 5.78
C ASP A 232 -28.47 -9.35 6.93
N CYS A 233 -27.95 -9.43 8.16
CA CYS A 233 -28.51 -8.72 9.30
C CYS A 233 -28.35 -7.19 9.19
N TRP A 234 -27.25 -6.74 8.63
CA TRP A 234 -27.02 -5.31 8.43
C TRP A 234 -27.82 -4.74 7.25
N GLU A 235 -28.00 -5.52 6.20
CA GLU A 235 -28.71 -5.09 4.97
C GLU A 235 -30.24 -5.02 5.14
N LYS A 236 -30.81 -5.61 6.21
CA LYS A 236 -32.22 -5.50 6.60
C LYS A 236 -32.53 -4.19 7.32
#